data_ce1ae93cb94762a9ed92d5b5018da397
#
_entry.id   ce1ae93cb94762a9ed92d5b5018da397
#
_cell.length_a   1.000
_cell.length_b   1.000
_cell.length_c   1.000
_cell.angle_alpha   90.00
_cell.angle_beta   90.00
_cell.angle_gamma   90.00
#
_symmetry.space_group_name_H-M   'P 1'
#
loop_
_entity.id
_entity.type
_entity.pdbx_description
1 polymer ?
#
loop_
_entity_poly.entity_id
_entity_poly.type
_entity_poly.pdbx_seq_one_letter_code
_entity_poly.pdbx_strand_id
1 'polypeptide(L)'
;MIMFMVSTSFSGILLANFLSALAILIKNIAEPSLLNASIPPSRYKSNIFAKIIAKGKSGYFVLGAISKIIAGYLFTINGYLPFICSLIVLIIVTIISTFYIEPIKKKNKQYNRTLVKEQFKDIRTGFKFIIKSERLKALILASSLLSSIFSISLNYRTSLLKDINLSSSTIGIIGALLTFVSAIASKKQDKFSDKFRNKSLITIAFTIAISDIVAGIAGVDTSYINLSLFIIIIAYVFSRIAHGMYYTIIDRYFRNFTNNKIDTKVFAVKNLFNNTCSAIMGILASFLLSKMSTAYCMIVIGITFTILFVITYNYMKNRVGLKPEEYSEEERKYDELK
;
A
#
# COMPACT_ATOMS: atom_id res chain seq x y z
N MET A 1 -16.37 4.56 11.28
CA MET A 1 -16.14 5.94 11.77
C MET A 1 -16.77 6.16 13.13
N ILE A 2 -18.08 5.96 13.33
CA ILE A 2 -18.75 6.16 14.65
C ILE A 2 -18.01 5.42 15.76
N MET A 3 -17.64 4.15 15.57
CA MET A 3 -16.92 3.37 16.59
C MET A 3 -15.57 3.98 16.97
N PHE A 4 -14.84 4.63 16.04
CA PHE A 4 -13.60 5.34 16.40
C PHE A 4 -13.84 6.56 17.28
N MET A 5 -15.02 7.19 17.18
CA MET A 5 -15.36 8.38 17.98
C MET A 5 -15.83 7.99 19.39
N VAL A 6 -16.50 6.84 19.53
CA VAL A 6 -17.15 6.44 20.79
C VAL A 6 -16.27 5.47 21.61
N SER A 7 -15.37 4.74 20.95
CA SER A 7 -14.57 3.72 21.63
C SER A 7 -13.43 4.32 22.42
N THR A 8 -13.44 4.11 23.73
CA THR A 8 -12.34 4.43 24.65
C THR A 8 -11.50 3.20 25.03
N SER A 9 -11.97 1.99 24.69
CA SER A 9 -11.30 0.73 25.02
C SER A 9 -10.48 0.20 23.84
N PHE A 10 -9.43 -0.55 24.14
CA PHE A 10 -8.60 -1.22 23.13
C PHE A 10 -9.43 -2.17 22.24
N SER A 11 -10.32 -2.95 22.85
CA SER A 11 -11.21 -3.88 22.12
C SER A 11 -12.15 -3.16 21.15
N GLY A 12 -12.69 -2.01 21.55
CA GLY A 12 -13.55 -1.18 20.70
C GLY A 12 -12.78 -0.61 19.50
N ILE A 13 -11.56 -0.12 19.70
CA ILE A 13 -10.69 0.38 18.62
C ILE A 13 -10.30 -0.78 17.68
N LEU A 14 -10.00 -1.96 18.22
CA LEU A 14 -9.68 -3.14 17.41
C LEU A 14 -10.86 -3.56 16.55
N LEU A 15 -12.07 -3.57 17.07
CA LEU A 15 -13.28 -3.86 16.32
C LEU A 15 -13.55 -2.80 15.23
N ALA A 16 -13.35 -1.52 15.55
CA ALA A 16 -13.46 -0.43 14.56
C ALA A 16 -12.48 -0.60 13.39
N ASN A 17 -11.23 -0.97 13.68
CA ASN A 17 -10.22 -1.27 12.66
C ASN A 17 -10.61 -2.50 11.82
N PHE A 18 -11.10 -3.56 12.45
CA PHE A 18 -11.58 -4.77 11.75
C PHE A 18 -12.72 -4.45 10.78
N LEU A 19 -13.73 -3.71 11.22
CA LEU A 19 -14.85 -3.28 10.36
C LEU A 19 -14.39 -2.38 9.20
N SER A 20 -13.44 -1.47 9.47
CA SER A 20 -12.83 -0.63 8.44
C SER A 20 -12.06 -1.45 7.41
N ALA A 21 -11.30 -2.45 7.85
CA ALA A 21 -10.57 -3.34 6.96
C ALA A 21 -11.52 -4.14 6.07
N LEU A 22 -12.63 -4.66 6.61
CA LEU A 22 -13.67 -5.34 5.83
C LEU A 22 -14.29 -4.40 4.79
N ALA A 23 -14.62 -3.17 5.16
CA ALA A 23 -15.19 -2.18 4.23
C ALA A 23 -14.22 -1.87 3.07
N ILE A 24 -12.92 -1.68 3.37
CA ILE A 24 -11.88 -1.47 2.35
C ILE A 24 -11.74 -2.68 1.43
N LEU A 25 -11.79 -3.90 1.97
CA LEU A 25 -11.69 -5.13 1.20
C LEU A 25 -12.88 -5.26 0.22
N ILE A 26 -14.10 -5.04 0.70
CA ILE A 26 -15.30 -5.06 -0.14
C ILE A 26 -15.21 -4.00 -1.24
N LYS A 27 -14.81 -2.77 -0.89
CA LYS A 27 -14.62 -1.68 -1.85
C LYS A 27 -13.62 -2.07 -2.94
N ASN A 28 -12.45 -2.59 -2.56
CA ASN A 28 -11.39 -2.95 -3.51
C ASN A 28 -11.77 -4.08 -4.47
N ILE A 29 -12.75 -4.90 -4.11
CA ILE A 29 -13.30 -5.95 -4.99
C ILE A 29 -14.45 -5.39 -5.84
N ALA A 30 -15.37 -4.66 -5.23
CA ALA A 30 -16.58 -4.18 -5.88
C ALA A 30 -16.29 -3.11 -6.94
N GLU A 31 -15.45 -2.12 -6.62
CA GLU A 31 -15.19 -0.96 -7.49
C GLU A 31 -14.63 -1.36 -8.86
N PRO A 32 -13.54 -2.16 -8.98
CA PRO A 32 -13.04 -2.57 -10.29
C PRO A 32 -14.02 -3.51 -11.03
N SER A 33 -14.76 -4.34 -10.29
CA SER A 33 -15.74 -5.26 -10.86
C SER A 33 -16.91 -4.52 -11.50
N LEU A 34 -17.46 -3.53 -10.80
CA LEU A 34 -18.55 -2.68 -11.30
C LEU A 34 -18.10 -1.86 -12.50
N LEU A 35 -16.91 -1.24 -12.40
CA LEU A 35 -16.33 -0.48 -13.52
C LEU A 35 -16.17 -1.37 -14.77
N ASN A 36 -15.60 -2.57 -14.60
CA ASN A 36 -15.43 -3.49 -15.72
C ASN A 36 -16.77 -3.95 -16.33
N ALA A 37 -17.81 -4.11 -15.50
CA ALA A 37 -19.15 -4.47 -15.95
C ALA A 37 -19.84 -3.31 -16.68
N SER A 38 -19.56 -2.06 -16.32
CA SER A 38 -20.15 -0.85 -16.90
C SER A 38 -19.56 -0.47 -18.27
N ILE A 39 -18.37 -0.98 -18.61
CA ILE A 39 -17.74 -0.70 -19.91
C ILE A 39 -18.26 -1.69 -20.95
N PRO A 40 -18.87 -1.22 -22.07
CA PRO A 40 -19.35 -2.10 -23.14
C PRO A 40 -18.25 -3.02 -23.68
N PRO A 41 -18.58 -4.23 -24.13
CA PRO A 41 -17.61 -5.12 -24.76
C PRO A 41 -17.11 -4.51 -26.06
N SER A 42 -15.82 -4.19 -26.11
CA SER A 42 -15.16 -3.62 -27.27
C SER A 42 -13.69 -4.06 -27.31
N ARG A 43 -13.06 -3.98 -28.48
CA ARG A 43 -11.62 -4.25 -28.66
C ARG A 43 -10.76 -3.35 -27.76
N TYR A 44 -11.25 -2.17 -27.38
CA TYR A 44 -10.54 -1.17 -26.56
C TYR A 44 -10.94 -1.20 -25.07
N LYS A 45 -11.77 -2.14 -24.64
CA LYS A 45 -12.28 -2.21 -23.27
C LYS A 45 -11.18 -2.13 -22.21
N SER A 46 -10.09 -2.88 -22.39
CA SER A 46 -8.95 -2.91 -21.48
C SER A 46 -8.27 -1.53 -21.36
N ASN A 47 -8.10 -0.84 -22.48
CA ASN A 47 -7.48 0.48 -22.52
C ASN A 47 -8.38 1.55 -21.87
N ILE A 48 -9.70 1.47 -22.10
CA ILE A 48 -10.68 2.37 -21.46
C ILE A 48 -10.68 2.16 -19.95
N PHE A 49 -10.73 0.91 -19.51
CA PHE A 49 -10.64 0.53 -18.09
C PHE A 49 -9.38 1.08 -17.43
N ALA A 50 -8.21 0.86 -18.05
CA ALA A 50 -6.93 1.36 -17.54
C ALA A 50 -6.88 2.88 -17.43
N LYS A 51 -7.40 3.61 -18.43
CA LYS A 51 -7.49 5.08 -18.41
C LYS A 51 -8.38 5.60 -17.29
N ILE A 52 -9.54 4.99 -17.07
CA ILE A 52 -10.47 5.40 -16.00
C ILE A 52 -9.83 5.16 -14.63
N ILE A 53 -9.23 3.98 -14.40
CA ILE A 53 -8.53 3.67 -13.15
C ILE A 53 -7.36 4.64 -12.91
N ALA A 54 -6.57 4.95 -13.94
CA ALA A 54 -5.45 5.89 -13.82
C ALA A 54 -5.93 7.30 -13.46
N LYS A 55 -7.02 7.78 -14.11
CA LYS A 55 -7.63 9.07 -13.80
C LYS A 55 -8.21 9.11 -12.38
N GLY A 56 -8.88 8.04 -11.97
CA GLY A 56 -9.41 7.89 -10.60
C GLY A 56 -8.30 7.91 -9.55
N LYS A 57 -7.19 7.19 -9.77
CA LYS A 57 -6.02 7.21 -8.88
C LYS A 57 -5.37 8.61 -8.81
N SER A 58 -5.26 9.31 -9.92
CA SER A 58 -4.75 10.70 -9.93
C SER A 58 -5.64 11.62 -9.10
N GLY A 59 -6.97 11.54 -9.28
CA GLY A 59 -7.94 12.29 -8.46
C GLY A 59 -7.82 11.96 -6.97
N TYR A 60 -7.68 10.67 -6.63
CA TYR A 60 -7.48 10.22 -5.26
C TYR A 60 -6.24 10.86 -4.59
N PHE A 61 -5.11 10.97 -5.31
CA PHE A 61 -3.91 11.61 -4.76
C PHE A 61 -4.11 13.11 -4.52
N VAL A 62 -4.75 13.81 -5.47
CA VAL A 62 -5.03 15.26 -5.33
C VAL A 62 -6.00 15.51 -4.17
N LEU A 63 -7.13 14.82 -4.16
CA LEU A 63 -8.12 14.94 -3.08
C LEU A 63 -7.55 14.48 -1.74
N GLY A 64 -6.73 13.45 -1.73
CA GLY A 64 -6.03 12.99 -0.53
C GLY A 64 -5.04 14.02 0.04
N ALA A 65 -4.37 14.80 -0.81
CA ALA A 65 -3.52 15.89 -0.35
C ALA A 65 -4.35 17.02 0.26
N ILE A 66 -5.43 17.45 -0.42
CA ILE A 66 -6.35 18.48 0.08
C ILE A 66 -6.98 18.03 1.41
N SER A 67 -7.45 16.79 1.49
CA SER A 67 -8.06 16.23 2.69
C SER A 67 -7.13 16.25 3.90
N LYS A 68 -5.82 16.03 3.70
CA LYS A 68 -4.83 16.08 4.79
C LYS A 68 -4.67 17.49 5.35
N ILE A 69 -4.66 18.51 4.49
CA ILE A 69 -4.59 19.91 4.93
C ILE A 69 -5.83 20.24 5.73
N ILE A 70 -7.02 19.93 5.19
CA ILE A 70 -8.30 20.20 5.85
C ILE A 70 -8.37 19.44 7.18
N ALA A 71 -8.04 18.15 7.20
CA ALA A 71 -8.09 17.33 8.40
C ALA A 71 -7.12 17.85 9.48
N GLY A 72 -5.90 18.24 9.09
CA GLY A 72 -4.93 18.83 10.01
C GLY A 72 -5.45 20.11 10.67
N TYR A 73 -6.08 20.99 9.89
CA TYR A 73 -6.69 22.23 10.40
C TYR A 73 -7.91 21.95 11.31
N LEU A 74 -8.81 21.08 10.87
CA LEU A 74 -9.98 20.71 11.67
C LEU A 74 -9.58 20.06 13.00
N PHE A 75 -8.52 19.28 12.99
CA PHE A 75 -8.02 18.62 14.20
C PHE A 75 -7.49 19.61 15.24
N THR A 76 -6.97 20.78 14.83
CA THR A 76 -6.55 21.83 15.78
C THR A 76 -7.73 22.52 16.46
N ILE A 77 -8.90 22.56 15.81
CA ILE A 77 -10.12 23.12 16.38
C ILE A 77 -10.75 22.11 17.35
N ASN A 78 -10.95 20.89 16.89
CA ASN A 78 -11.47 19.78 17.70
C ASN A 78 -11.08 18.43 17.08
N GLY A 79 -10.55 17.51 17.91
CA GLY A 79 -10.10 16.18 17.46
C GLY A 79 -11.19 15.32 16.82
N TYR A 80 -12.46 15.59 17.06
CA TYR A 80 -13.59 14.86 16.48
C TYR A 80 -14.04 15.41 15.13
N LEU A 81 -13.75 16.68 14.80
CA LEU A 81 -14.22 17.31 13.56
C LEU A 81 -13.83 16.56 12.28
N PRO A 82 -12.59 16.08 12.10
CA PRO A 82 -12.23 15.30 10.90
C PRO A 82 -13.07 14.03 10.75
N PHE A 83 -13.41 13.37 11.87
CA PHE A 83 -14.25 12.17 11.86
C PHE A 83 -15.69 12.49 11.49
N ILE A 84 -16.25 13.58 12.02
CA ILE A 84 -17.60 14.06 11.71
C ILE A 84 -17.70 14.41 10.22
N CYS A 85 -16.75 15.19 9.70
CA CYS A 85 -16.71 15.53 8.27
C CYS A 85 -16.61 14.27 7.39
N SER A 86 -15.78 13.30 7.79
CA SER A 86 -15.67 12.02 7.08
C SER A 86 -16.97 11.21 7.11
N LEU A 87 -17.68 11.24 8.23
CA LEU A 87 -18.99 10.60 8.38
C LEU A 87 -20.02 11.21 7.43
N ILE A 88 -20.10 12.55 7.39
CA ILE A 88 -21.00 13.28 6.48
C ILE A 88 -20.72 12.89 5.02
N VAL A 89 -19.45 12.91 4.60
CA VAL A 89 -19.06 12.52 3.25
C VAL A 89 -19.46 11.06 2.95
N LEU A 90 -19.27 10.14 3.91
CA LEU A 90 -19.68 8.74 3.74
C LEU A 90 -21.20 8.61 3.60
N ILE A 91 -21.99 9.36 4.35
CA ILE A 91 -23.46 9.38 4.21
C ILE A 91 -23.85 9.86 2.80
N ILE A 92 -23.25 10.97 2.34
CA ILE A 92 -23.52 11.51 1.00
C ILE A 92 -23.16 10.46 -0.07
N VAL A 93 -21.98 9.83 0.02
CA VAL A 93 -21.57 8.78 -0.91
C VAL A 93 -22.53 7.58 -0.88
N THR A 94 -23.01 7.20 0.30
CA THR A 94 -23.99 6.11 0.45
C THR A 94 -25.30 6.47 -0.25
N ILE A 95 -25.80 7.67 -0.07
CA ILE A 95 -27.02 8.16 -0.74
C ILE A 95 -26.81 8.16 -2.26
N ILE A 96 -25.69 8.70 -2.76
CA ILE A 96 -25.38 8.70 -4.20
C ILE A 96 -25.31 7.26 -4.74
N SER A 97 -24.75 6.33 -3.97
CA SER A 97 -24.64 4.93 -4.39
C SER A 97 -25.98 4.22 -4.56
N THR A 98 -27.05 4.68 -3.91
CA THR A 98 -28.41 4.11 -4.11
C THR A 98 -29.01 4.45 -5.47
N PHE A 99 -28.53 5.52 -6.11
CA PHE A 99 -28.94 5.89 -7.47
C PHE A 99 -28.14 5.17 -8.57
N TYR A 100 -27.17 4.34 -8.19
CA TYR A 100 -26.38 3.61 -9.17
C TYR A 100 -27.22 2.50 -9.82
N ILE A 101 -27.32 2.54 -11.16
CA ILE A 101 -27.99 1.50 -11.93
C ILE A 101 -27.01 0.39 -12.24
N GLU A 102 -27.23 -0.78 -11.67
CA GLU A 102 -26.38 -1.94 -11.99
C GLU A 102 -26.52 -2.35 -13.46
N PRO A 103 -25.40 -2.55 -14.17
CA PRO A 103 -25.46 -3.10 -15.52
C PRO A 103 -26.10 -4.48 -15.48
N ILE A 104 -27.12 -4.70 -16.33
CA ILE A 104 -27.91 -5.93 -16.39
C ILE A 104 -26.99 -7.12 -16.59
N LYS A 105 -26.75 -7.87 -15.55
CA LYS A 105 -26.16 -9.23 -15.66
C LYS A 105 -27.20 -10.12 -16.28
N LYS A 106 -26.89 -10.80 -17.40
CA LYS A 106 -27.67 -11.95 -17.85
C LYS A 106 -27.88 -12.86 -16.64
N LYS A 107 -29.13 -13.03 -16.23
CA LYS A 107 -29.57 -13.93 -15.16
C LYS A 107 -29.14 -15.36 -15.50
N ASN A 108 -27.94 -15.77 -15.15
CA ASN A 108 -27.55 -17.17 -15.10
C ASN A 108 -26.35 -17.32 -14.17
N LYS A 109 -26.65 -17.29 -12.88
CA LYS A 109 -25.99 -18.14 -11.86
C LYS A 109 -26.77 -17.99 -10.56
N GLN A 110 -27.42 -19.08 -10.18
CA GLN A 110 -27.94 -19.26 -8.83
C GLN A 110 -26.89 -18.83 -7.82
N TYR A 111 -27.30 -17.96 -6.90
CA TYR A 111 -26.50 -17.53 -5.76
C TYR A 111 -26.39 -18.73 -4.82
N ASN A 112 -25.43 -19.60 -5.09
CA ASN A 112 -25.24 -20.83 -4.32
C ASN A 112 -24.06 -20.65 -3.34
N ARG A 113 -24.15 -21.32 -2.20
CA ARG A 113 -23.06 -21.56 -1.21
C ARG A 113 -21.71 -21.99 -1.83
N THR A 114 -21.67 -22.29 -3.10
CA THR A 114 -20.49 -22.60 -3.91
C THR A 114 -19.53 -21.43 -4.09
N LEU A 115 -20.00 -20.16 -4.04
CA LEU A 115 -19.14 -18.98 -4.26
C LEU A 115 -18.00 -18.86 -3.24
N VAL A 116 -18.27 -19.13 -1.97
CA VAL A 116 -17.24 -19.08 -0.92
C VAL A 116 -16.22 -20.23 -1.13
N LYS A 117 -16.71 -21.43 -1.45
CA LYS A 117 -15.84 -22.57 -1.77
C LYS A 117 -15.00 -22.31 -3.04
N GLU A 118 -15.57 -21.66 -4.05
CA GLU A 118 -14.86 -21.27 -5.26
C GLU A 118 -13.76 -20.24 -4.97
N GLN A 119 -14.03 -19.26 -4.12
CA GLN A 119 -13.01 -18.28 -3.69
C GLN A 119 -11.86 -18.94 -2.93
N PHE A 120 -12.17 -19.85 -1.99
CA PHE A 120 -11.13 -20.65 -1.31
C PHE A 120 -10.34 -21.52 -2.27
N LYS A 121 -11.02 -22.13 -3.26
CA LYS A 121 -10.36 -22.90 -4.31
C LYS A 121 -9.44 -22.02 -5.18
N ASP A 122 -9.86 -20.80 -5.46
CA ASP A 122 -9.06 -19.84 -6.24
C ASP A 122 -7.83 -19.37 -5.46
N ILE A 123 -7.97 -19.06 -4.18
CA ILE A 123 -6.84 -18.73 -3.30
C ILE A 123 -5.88 -19.93 -3.23
N ARG A 124 -6.39 -21.14 -3.03
CA ARG A 124 -5.56 -22.37 -3.01
C ARG A 124 -4.84 -22.59 -4.33
N THR A 125 -5.49 -22.31 -5.46
CA THR A 125 -4.88 -22.44 -6.79
C THR A 125 -3.77 -21.39 -6.97
N GLY A 126 -4.02 -20.14 -6.63
CA GLY A 126 -3.01 -19.07 -6.63
C GLY A 126 -1.82 -19.41 -5.74
N PHE A 127 -2.07 -19.93 -4.53
CA PHE A 127 -1.04 -20.33 -3.60
C PHE A 127 -0.17 -21.48 -4.15
N LYS A 128 -0.80 -22.53 -4.73
CA LYS A 128 -0.07 -23.63 -5.38
C LYS A 128 0.79 -23.14 -6.54
N PHE A 129 0.28 -22.21 -7.34
CA PHE A 129 1.02 -21.60 -8.44
C PHE A 129 2.26 -20.85 -7.95
N ILE A 130 2.10 -20.05 -6.91
CA ILE A 130 3.18 -19.28 -6.29
C ILE A 130 4.27 -20.20 -5.73
N ILE A 131 3.88 -21.26 -5.02
CA ILE A 131 4.86 -22.21 -4.45
C ILE A 131 5.69 -22.89 -5.54
N LYS A 132 5.13 -23.14 -6.72
CA LYS A 132 5.86 -23.73 -7.83
C LYS A 132 6.81 -22.75 -8.52
N SER A 133 6.62 -21.44 -8.38
CA SER A 133 7.42 -20.40 -9.03
C SER A 133 8.37 -19.72 -8.05
N GLU A 134 9.68 -19.97 -8.21
CA GLU A 134 10.73 -19.32 -7.41
C GLU A 134 10.69 -17.78 -7.52
N ARG A 135 10.32 -17.26 -8.69
CA ARG A 135 10.19 -15.83 -8.95
C ARG A 135 9.05 -15.21 -8.17
N LEU A 136 7.88 -15.86 -8.18
CA LEU A 136 6.70 -15.36 -7.45
C LEU A 136 6.92 -15.46 -5.95
N LYS A 137 7.60 -16.50 -5.46
CA LYS A 137 8.02 -16.58 -4.04
C LYS A 137 8.90 -15.40 -3.65
N ALA A 138 9.94 -15.12 -4.46
CA ALA A 138 10.84 -14.00 -4.23
C ALA A 138 10.10 -12.64 -4.24
N LEU A 139 9.19 -12.45 -5.20
CA LEU A 139 8.36 -11.24 -5.29
C LEU A 139 7.40 -11.07 -4.11
N ILE A 140 6.78 -12.15 -3.65
CA ILE A 140 5.88 -12.10 -2.49
C ILE A 140 6.65 -11.71 -1.23
N LEU A 141 7.82 -12.32 -0.99
CA LEU A 141 8.67 -11.96 0.15
C LEU A 141 9.05 -10.47 0.08
N ALA A 142 9.57 -10.02 -1.06
CA ALA A 142 9.93 -8.61 -1.24
C ALA A 142 8.74 -7.67 -1.07
N SER A 143 7.59 -8.00 -1.67
CA SER A 143 6.39 -7.15 -1.58
C SER A 143 5.81 -7.10 -0.18
N SER A 144 5.84 -8.21 0.56
CA SER A 144 5.33 -8.26 1.92
C SER A 144 6.18 -7.44 2.88
N LEU A 145 7.51 -7.54 2.78
CA LEU A 145 8.42 -6.72 3.57
C LEU A 145 8.28 -5.23 3.22
N LEU A 146 8.23 -4.88 1.92
CA LEU A 146 8.04 -3.50 1.48
C LEU A 146 6.70 -2.92 1.93
N SER A 147 5.61 -3.69 1.82
CA SER A 147 4.30 -3.27 2.32
C SER A 147 4.32 -3.02 3.82
N SER A 148 5.02 -3.86 4.58
CA SER A 148 5.13 -3.74 6.04
C SER A 148 5.91 -2.49 6.45
N ILE A 149 7.10 -2.25 5.89
CA ILE A 149 7.87 -1.05 6.22
C ILE A 149 7.13 0.23 5.82
N PHE A 150 6.44 0.25 4.68
CA PHE A 150 5.62 1.40 4.29
C PHE A 150 4.53 1.72 5.30
N SER A 151 3.82 0.70 5.77
CA SER A 151 2.74 0.88 6.76
C SER A 151 3.29 1.44 8.07
N ILE A 152 4.39 0.89 8.57
CA ILE A 152 5.03 1.30 9.82
C ILE A 152 5.60 2.72 9.69
N SER A 153 6.36 2.99 8.63
CA SER A 153 6.96 4.30 8.38
C SER A 153 5.92 5.41 8.28
N LEU A 154 4.73 5.13 7.70
CA LEU A 154 3.64 6.10 7.63
C LEU A 154 3.12 6.49 9.01
N ASN A 155 2.94 5.51 9.89
CA ASN A 155 2.45 5.73 11.25
C ASN A 155 3.52 6.44 12.10
N TYR A 156 4.75 5.93 12.09
CA TYR A 156 5.84 6.50 12.88
C TYR A 156 6.22 7.91 12.46
N ARG A 157 6.12 8.24 11.19
CA ARG A 157 6.30 9.61 10.70
C ARG A 157 5.38 10.60 11.39
N THR A 158 4.10 10.27 11.49
CA THR A 158 3.12 11.14 12.15
C THR A 158 3.42 11.25 13.64
N SER A 159 3.80 10.14 14.28
CA SER A 159 4.19 10.13 15.70
C SER A 159 5.44 10.97 15.95
N LEU A 160 6.50 10.79 15.14
CA LEU A 160 7.74 11.56 15.28
C LEU A 160 7.51 13.07 15.13
N LEU A 161 6.72 13.49 14.14
CA LEU A 161 6.39 14.90 13.94
C LEU A 161 5.59 15.46 15.13
N LYS A 162 4.81 14.64 15.80
CA LYS A 162 4.08 14.98 17.02
C LYS A 162 5.03 15.07 18.22
N ASP A 163 5.97 14.15 18.35
CA ASP A 163 6.95 14.10 19.45
C ASP A 163 7.87 15.34 19.45
N ILE A 164 8.15 15.92 18.28
CA ILE A 164 8.85 17.20 18.13
C ILE A 164 7.91 18.42 18.21
N ASN A 165 6.72 18.26 18.80
CA ASN A 165 5.74 19.30 19.10
C ASN A 165 5.20 20.10 17.88
N LEU A 166 5.16 19.50 16.69
CA LEU A 166 4.51 20.15 15.55
C LEU A 166 2.99 20.14 15.69
N SER A 167 2.37 21.24 15.31
CA SER A 167 0.91 21.35 15.28
C SER A 167 0.29 20.37 14.27
N SER A 168 -0.93 19.91 14.54
CA SER A 168 -1.64 19.00 13.65
C SER A 168 -1.86 19.60 12.25
N SER A 169 -2.03 20.91 12.15
CA SER A 169 -2.13 21.62 10.85
C SER A 169 -0.81 21.55 10.07
N THR A 170 0.32 21.78 10.72
CA THR A 170 1.66 21.66 10.10
C THR A 170 1.91 20.24 9.63
N ILE A 171 1.59 19.24 10.45
CA ILE A 171 1.69 17.80 10.08
C ILE A 171 0.80 17.49 8.86
N GLY A 172 -0.40 18.06 8.81
CA GLY A 172 -1.32 17.93 7.67
C GLY A 172 -0.73 18.51 6.39
N ILE A 173 -0.13 19.69 6.43
CA ILE A 173 0.53 20.36 5.30
C ILE A 173 1.74 19.52 4.83
N ILE A 174 2.62 19.11 5.73
CA ILE A 174 3.75 18.23 5.41
C ILE A 174 3.25 16.94 4.76
N GLY A 175 2.23 16.30 5.32
CA GLY A 175 1.63 15.09 4.78
C GLY A 175 1.03 15.28 3.38
N ALA A 176 0.45 16.43 3.07
CA ALA A 176 -0.06 16.79 1.75
C ALA A 176 1.08 16.96 0.74
N LEU A 177 2.12 17.74 1.08
CA LEU A 177 3.31 17.93 0.24
C LEU A 177 3.99 16.60 -0.07
N LEU A 178 4.17 15.75 0.92
CA LEU A 178 4.74 14.41 0.76
C LEU A 178 3.86 13.51 -0.14
N THR A 179 2.55 13.65 -0.09
CA THR A 179 1.64 12.92 -0.99
C THR A 179 1.77 13.39 -2.43
N PHE A 180 1.94 14.70 -2.64
CA PHE A 180 2.19 15.28 -3.95
C PHE A 180 3.53 14.82 -4.53
N VAL A 181 4.59 14.74 -3.72
CA VAL A 181 5.89 14.16 -4.11
C VAL A 181 5.72 12.72 -4.60
N SER A 182 4.93 11.88 -3.89
CA SER A 182 4.64 10.51 -4.34
C SER A 182 3.92 10.46 -5.68
N ALA A 183 2.99 11.39 -5.92
CA ALA A 183 2.26 11.47 -7.18
C ALA A 183 3.18 11.83 -8.36
N ILE A 184 4.15 12.74 -8.15
CA ILE A 184 5.15 13.08 -9.18
C ILE A 184 6.09 11.89 -9.42
N ALA A 185 6.55 11.23 -8.35
CA ALA A 185 7.44 10.09 -8.44
C ALA A 185 6.82 8.93 -9.21
N SER A 186 5.52 8.66 -9.00
CA SER A 186 4.81 7.60 -9.71
C SER A 186 4.77 7.78 -11.23
N LYS A 187 4.81 9.02 -11.72
CA LYS A 187 4.89 9.31 -13.17
C LYS A 187 6.26 8.97 -13.79
N LYS A 188 7.33 8.97 -12.98
CA LYS A 188 8.71 8.71 -13.44
C LYS A 188 9.17 7.28 -13.21
N GLN A 189 8.29 6.41 -12.72
CA GLN A 189 8.60 5.05 -12.31
C GLN A 189 9.13 4.16 -13.46
N ASP A 190 8.66 4.35 -14.71
CA ASP A 190 9.12 3.58 -15.86
C ASP A 190 10.62 3.84 -16.12
N LYS A 191 11.03 5.11 -16.17
CA LYS A 191 12.45 5.49 -16.34
C LYS A 191 13.33 4.93 -15.22
N PHE A 192 12.82 4.92 -13.98
CA PHE A 192 13.51 4.37 -12.83
C PHE A 192 13.64 2.83 -12.95
N SER A 193 12.54 2.15 -13.26
CA SER A 193 12.53 0.70 -13.46
C SER A 193 13.46 0.26 -14.59
N ASP A 194 13.48 0.99 -15.72
CA ASP A 194 14.33 0.67 -16.85
C ASP A 194 15.83 0.88 -16.53
N LYS A 195 16.16 1.88 -15.72
CA LYS A 195 17.54 2.16 -15.31
C LYS A 195 18.05 1.15 -14.28
N PHE A 196 17.24 0.81 -13.27
CA PHE A 196 17.67 -0.03 -12.14
C PHE A 196 17.32 -1.51 -12.31
N ARG A 197 16.38 -1.87 -13.19
CA ARG A 197 15.96 -3.25 -13.49
C ARG A 197 15.81 -4.13 -12.23
N ASN A 198 16.61 -5.20 -12.14
CA ASN A 198 16.60 -6.13 -11.00
C ASN A 198 16.95 -5.48 -9.64
N LYS A 199 17.58 -4.31 -9.67
CA LYS A 199 17.90 -3.54 -8.47
C LYS A 199 16.81 -2.54 -8.07
N SER A 200 15.75 -2.36 -8.89
CA SER A 200 14.73 -1.33 -8.64
C SER A 200 14.02 -1.51 -7.29
N LEU A 201 13.57 -2.72 -6.98
CA LEU A 201 12.87 -3.02 -5.72
C LEU A 201 13.78 -2.89 -4.51
N ILE A 202 15.03 -3.33 -4.62
CA ILE A 202 15.99 -3.22 -3.51
C ILE A 202 16.41 -1.77 -3.28
N THR A 203 16.59 -0.98 -4.34
CA THR A 203 16.87 0.46 -4.22
C THR A 203 15.72 1.17 -3.49
N ILE A 204 14.46 0.86 -3.85
CA ILE A 204 13.29 1.37 -3.14
C ILE A 204 13.33 0.97 -1.67
N ALA A 205 13.60 -0.29 -1.37
CA ALA A 205 13.66 -0.84 -0.03
C ALA A 205 14.71 -0.13 0.85
N PHE A 206 15.93 -0.02 0.34
CA PHE A 206 17.00 0.69 1.06
C PHE A 206 16.71 2.18 1.22
N THR A 207 16.14 2.83 0.21
CA THR A 207 15.78 4.25 0.33
C THR A 207 14.83 4.49 1.49
N ILE A 208 13.86 3.61 1.72
CA ILE A 208 12.90 3.75 2.82
C ILE A 208 13.56 3.45 4.16
N ALA A 209 14.28 2.33 4.25
CA ALA A 209 14.94 1.93 5.48
C ALA A 209 15.98 2.96 5.95
N ILE A 210 16.81 3.48 5.03
CA ILE A 210 17.77 4.53 5.32
C ILE A 210 17.05 5.84 5.69
N SER A 211 15.96 6.18 5.02
CA SER A 211 15.17 7.36 5.37
C SER A 211 14.60 7.27 6.79
N ASP A 212 14.15 6.10 7.21
CA ASP A 212 13.64 5.89 8.58
C ASP A 212 14.79 5.99 9.61
N ILE A 213 15.97 5.42 9.31
CA ILE A 213 17.15 5.55 10.18
C ILE A 213 17.57 7.04 10.31
N VAL A 214 17.70 7.75 9.20
CA VAL A 214 18.11 9.16 9.19
C VAL A 214 17.09 10.03 9.93
N ALA A 215 15.80 9.83 9.70
CA ALA A 215 14.75 10.56 10.41
C ALA A 215 14.75 10.24 11.91
N GLY A 216 14.99 8.96 12.28
CA GLY A 216 15.12 8.54 13.66
C GLY A 216 16.31 9.20 14.35
N ILE A 217 17.51 9.17 13.75
CA ILE A 217 18.71 9.81 14.31
C ILE A 217 18.48 11.32 14.52
N ALA A 218 17.93 12.01 13.52
CA ALA A 218 17.61 13.42 13.64
C ALA A 218 16.52 13.72 14.68
N GLY A 219 15.67 12.75 14.98
CA GLY A 219 14.63 12.88 16.00
C GLY A 219 15.07 12.55 17.43
N VAL A 220 16.25 11.92 17.63
CA VAL A 220 16.80 11.65 18.96
C VAL A 220 17.32 12.93 19.62
N ASP A 221 18.03 13.73 18.86
CA ASP A 221 18.56 15.02 19.35
C ASP A 221 17.81 16.17 18.67
N THR A 222 17.01 16.87 19.43
CA THR A 222 16.24 18.04 19.01
C THR A 222 16.80 19.36 19.51
N SER A 223 18.05 19.39 20.00
CA SER A 223 18.72 20.60 20.47
C SER A 223 18.73 21.71 19.40
N TYR A 224 18.86 21.29 18.14
CA TYR A 224 18.75 22.18 16.97
C TYR A 224 17.49 21.86 16.17
N ILE A 225 16.31 22.14 16.72
CA ILE A 225 15.00 21.68 16.19
C ILE A 225 14.78 22.00 14.72
N ASN A 226 15.22 23.17 14.23
CA ASN A 226 15.07 23.56 12.81
C ASN A 226 15.91 22.68 11.89
N LEU A 227 17.14 22.33 12.29
CA LEU A 227 18.03 21.45 11.52
C LEU A 227 17.51 20.01 11.55
N SER A 228 17.11 19.53 12.72
CA SER A 228 16.52 18.19 12.88
C SER A 228 15.25 18.04 12.02
N LEU A 229 14.36 19.02 12.06
CA LEU A 229 13.16 19.04 11.24
C LEU A 229 13.46 19.04 9.73
N PHE A 230 14.45 19.84 9.31
CA PHE A 230 14.87 19.88 7.91
C PHE A 230 15.37 18.52 7.43
N ILE A 231 16.22 17.85 8.21
CA ILE A 231 16.74 16.51 7.91
C ILE A 231 15.60 15.48 7.85
N ILE A 232 14.69 15.50 8.82
CA ILE A 232 13.52 14.62 8.88
C ILE A 232 12.63 14.80 7.63
N ILE A 233 12.36 16.04 7.22
CA ILE A 233 11.56 16.31 6.02
C ILE A 233 12.24 15.78 4.77
N ILE A 234 13.55 16.00 4.61
CA ILE A 234 14.30 15.48 3.46
C ILE A 234 14.24 13.94 3.45
N ALA A 235 14.49 13.29 4.56
CA ALA A 235 14.39 11.83 4.67
C ALA A 235 12.98 11.34 4.25
N TYR A 236 11.94 12.03 4.69
CA TYR A 236 10.57 11.69 4.31
C TYR A 236 10.26 11.94 2.84
N VAL A 237 10.85 12.95 2.21
CA VAL A 237 10.75 13.16 0.75
C VAL A 237 11.31 11.96 0.00
N PHE A 238 12.51 11.48 0.35
CA PHE A 238 13.09 10.29 -0.28
C PHE A 238 12.23 9.04 -0.07
N SER A 239 11.77 8.80 1.16
CA SER A 239 10.85 7.71 1.47
C SER A 239 9.57 7.78 0.63
N ARG A 240 9.02 8.99 0.39
CA ARG A 240 7.80 9.19 -0.39
C ARG A 240 8.00 9.07 -1.90
N ILE A 241 9.18 9.42 -2.40
CA ILE A 241 9.59 9.12 -3.78
C ILE A 241 9.58 7.60 -4.00
N ALA A 242 10.25 6.87 -3.12
CA ALA A 242 10.31 5.41 -3.16
C ALA A 242 8.91 4.77 -3.09
N HIS A 243 8.05 5.25 -2.19
CA HIS A 243 6.66 4.80 -2.06
C HIS A 243 5.84 5.05 -3.33
N GLY A 244 5.98 6.22 -3.97
CA GLY A 244 5.25 6.56 -5.20
C GLY A 244 5.59 5.63 -6.37
N MET A 245 6.82 5.12 -6.42
CA MET A 245 7.28 4.21 -7.48
C MET A 245 6.91 2.75 -7.22
N TYR A 246 6.87 2.33 -5.96
CA TYR A 246 6.76 0.93 -5.55
C TYR A 246 5.58 0.19 -6.15
N TYR A 247 4.35 0.70 -5.95
CA TYR A 247 3.13 -0.06 -6.28
C TYR A 247 3.04 -0.42 -7.76
N THR A 248 3.45 0.49 -8.62
CA THR A 248 3.36 0.25 -10.07
C THR A 248 4.46 -0.70 -10.53
N ILE A 249 5.66 -0.58 -9.96
CA ILE A 249 6.78 -1.47 -10.30
C ILE A 249 6.49 -2.90 -9.83
N ILE A 250 6.02 -3.10 -8.60
CA ILE A 250 5.73 -4.43 -8.07
C ILE A 250 4.58 -5.11 -8.82
N ASP A 251 3.51 -4.36 -9.14
CA ASP A 251 2.38 -4.89 -9.91
C ASP A 251 2.79 -5.28 -11.33
N ARG A 252 3.70 -4.52 -11.96
CA ARG A 252 4.28 -4.86 -13.27
C ARG A 252 5.04 -6.18 -13.22
N TYR A 253 5.89 -6.41 -12.21
CA TYR A 253 6.60 -7.68 -12.07
C TYR A 253 5.66 -8.86 -11.85
N PHE A 254 4.63 -8.71 -11.02
CA PHE A 254 3.66 -9.79 -10.83
C PHE A 254 2.93 -10.13 -12.13
N ARG A 255 2.50 -9.13 -12.90
CA ARG A 255 1.84 -9.35 -14.19
C ARG A 255 2.74 -9.98 -15.25
N ASN A 256 4.03 -9.66 -15.23
CA ASN A 256 5.00 -10.28 -16.13
C ASN A 256 5.22 -11.78 -15.83
N PHE A 257 4.89 -12.23 -14.62
CA PHE A 257 5.07 -13.61 -14.18
C PHE A 257 3.75 -14.38 -14.02
N THR A 258 2.64 -13.80 -14.48
CA THR A 258 1.33 -14.44 -14.45
C THR A 258 0.66 -14.32 -15.82
N ASN A 259 -0.30 -15.18 -16.09
CA ASN A 259 -1.16 -15.09 -17.27
C ASN A 259 -2.57 -14.60 -16.89
N ASN A 260 -3.35 -14.16 -17.87
CA ASN A 260 -4.68 -13.59 -17.66
C ASN A 260 -5.66 -14.50 -16.88
N LYS A 261 -5.44 -15.83 -16.89
CA LYS A 261 -6.32 -16.80 -16.20
C LYS A 261 -6.02 -16.90 -14.69
N ILE A 262 -4.74 -16.66 -14.30
CA ILE A 262 -4.29 -16.87 -12.93
C ILE A 262 -3.94 -15.56 -12.22
N ASP A 263 -3.81 -14.45 -12.96
CA ASP A 263 -3.41 -13.14 -12.46
C ASP A 263 -4.22 -12.72 -11.22
N THR A 264 -5.55 -12.73 -11.32
CA THR A 264 -6.43 -12.35 -10.21
C THR A 264 -6.21 -13.21 -8.96
N LYS A 265 -5.94 -14.51 -9.13
CA LYS A 265 -5.72 -15.46 -8.03
C LYS A 265 -4.39 -15.21 -7.34
N VAL A 266 -3.33 -14.92 -8.11
CA VAL A 266 -2.00 -14.58 -7.59
C VAL A 266 -2.05 -13.23 -6.86
N PHE A 267 -2.73 -12.22 -7.41
CA PHE A 267 -2.91 -10.94 -6.72
C PHE A 267 -3.71 -11.04 -5.42
N ALA A 268 -4.72 -11.92 -5.35
CA ALA A 268 -5.43 -12.18 -4.11
C ALA A 268 -4.51 -12.75 -3.04
N VAL A 269 -3.67 -13.73 -3.40
CA VAL A 269 -2.68 -14.32 -2.48
C VAL A 269 -1.60 -13.32 -2.10
N LYS A 270 -1.06 -12.53 -3.05
CA LYS A 270 -0.13 -11.44 -2.78
C LYS A 270 -0.69 -10.47 -1.72
N ASN A 271 -1.94 -10.02 -1.90
CA ASN A 271 -2.56 -9.08 -0.97
C ASN A 271 -2.77 -9.71 0.42
N LEU A 272 -3.12 -10.99 0.47
CA LEU A 272 -3.23 -11.73 1.73
C LEU A 272 -1.89 -11.74 2.47
N PHE A 273 -0.80 -12.12 1.79
CA PHE A 273 0.54 -12.14 2.39
C PHE A 273 1.00 -10.75 2.83
N ASN A 274 0.83 -9.74 1.97
CA ASN A 274 1.20 -8.36 2.29
C ASN A 274 0.47 -7.86 3.54
N ASN A 275 -0.84 -8.08 3.62
CA ASN A 275 -1.65 -7.63 4.76
C ASN A 275 -1.31 -8.41 6.04
N THR A 276 -1.13 -9.73 5.95
CA THR A 276 -0.75 -10.55 7.11
C THR A 276 0.63 -10.15 7.63
N CYS A 277 1.62 -10.02 6.75
CA CYS A 277 2.96 -9.58 7.14
C CYS A 277 2.92 -8.17 7.74
N SER A 278 2.21 -7.23 7.13
CA SER A 278 2.05 -5.88 7.65
C SER A 278 1.35 -5.84 9.01
N ALA A 279 0.39 -6.73 9.26
CA ALA A 279 -0.27 -6.84 10.56
C ALA A 279 0.69 -7.36 11.63
N ILE A 280 1.42 -8.45 11.35
CA ILE A 280 2.40 -9.02 12.30
C ILE A 280 3.49 -8.00 12.62
N MET A 281 4.09 -7.40 11.59
CA MET A 281 5.14 -6.40 11.75
C MET A 281 4.62 -5.12 12.43
N GLY A 282 3.35 -4.75 12.19
CA GLY A 282 2.68 -3.65 12.85
C GLY A 282 2.48 -3.88 14.35
N ILE A 283 2.14 -5.11 14.76
CA ILE A 283 2.05 -5.50 16.19
C ILE A 283 3.42 -5.39 16.85
N LEU A 284 4.47 -5.93 16.21
CA LEU A 284 5.84 -5.82 16.72
C LEU A 284 6.30 -4.36 16.83
N ALA A 285 6.01 -3.55 15.81
CA ALA A 285 6.31 -2.12 15.82
C ALA A 285 5.57 -1.39 16.95
N SER A 286 4.29 -1.69 17.17
CA SER A 286 3.51 -1.11 18.26
C SER A 286 4.05 -1.50 19.63
N PHE A 287 4.51 -2.75 19.78
CA PHE A 287 5.18 -3.21 21.01
C PHE A 287 6.48 -2.44 21.24
N LEU A 288 7.31 -2.23 20.22
CA LEU A 288 8.52 -1.41 20.35
C LEU A 288 8.19 0.02 20.79
N LEU A 289 7.16 0.62 20.20
CA LEU A 289 6.73 1.98 20.54
C LEU A 289 6.27 2.10 22.00
N SER A 290 5.78 1.02 22.61
CA SER A 290 5.44 1.02 24.04
C SER A 290 6.66 0.99 24.99
N LYS A 291 7.86 0.70 24.45
CA LYS A 291 9.10 0.53 25.24
C LYS A 291 10.12 1.63 25.00
N MET A 292 10.07 2.32 23.87
CA MET A 292 11.06 3.33 23.50
C MET A 292 10.41 4.46 22.69
N SER A 293 11.08 5.61 22.58
CA SER A 293 10.58 6.75 21.81
C SER A 293 10.45 6.43 20.30
N THR A 294 9.61 7.17 19.60
CA THR A 294 9.39 7.00 18.15
C THR A 294 10.69 7.09 17.37
N ALA A 295 11.60 8.00 17.74
CA ALA A 295 12.89 8.17 17.09
C ALA A 295 13.75 6.89 17.15
N TYR A 296 13.91 6.30 18.34
CA TYR A 296 14.63 5.02 18.49
C TYR A 296 13.91 3.86 17.79
N CYS A 297 12.58 3.82 17.81
CA CYS A 297 11.81 2.82 17.08
C CYS A 297 12.09 2.89 15.58
N MET A 298 12.17 4.08 14.99
CA MET A 298 12.48 4.26 13.55
C MET A 298 13.88 3.76 13.22
N ILE A 299 14.89 4.01 14.07
CA ILE A 299 16.25 3.49 13.88
C ILE A 299 16.24 1.96 13.91
N VAL A 300 15.66 1.35 14.95
CA VAL A 300 15.62 -0.11 15.11
C VAL A 300 14.90 -0.76 13.93
N ILE A 301 13.75 -0.25 13.54
CA ILE A 301 12.99 -0.79 12.41
C ILE A 301 13.76 -0.60 11.09
N GLY A 302 14.33 0.58 10.86
CA GLY A 302 15.14 0.83 9.67
C GLY A 302 16.32 -0.14 9.54
N ILE A 303 17.05 -0.40 10.63
CA ILE A 303 18.15 -1.38 10.67
C ILE A 303 17.62 -2.79 10.42
N THR A 304 16.56 -3.19 11.13
CA THR A 304 15.97 -4.53 10.98
C THR A 304 15.52 -4.79 9.55
N PHE A 305 14.81 -3.85 8.94
CA PHE A 305 14.37 -3.99 7.55
C PHE A 305 15.55 -3.94 6.56
N THR A 306 16.61 -3.17 6.84
CA THR A 306 17.82 -3.18 6.02
C THR A 306 18.42 -4.59 5.97
N ILE A 307 18.55 -5.27 7.11
CA ILE A 307 19.04 -6.64 7.19
C ILE A 307 18.13 -7.61 6.41
N LEU A 308 16.82 -7.52 6.65
CA LEU A 308 15.82 -8.35 5.96
C LEU A 308 15.85 -8.14 4.44
N PHE A 309 16.06 -6.90 3.99
CA PHE A 309 16.16 -6.61 2.55
C PHE A 309 17.45 -7.12 1.93
N VAL A 310 18.58 -7.12 2.64
CA VAL A 310 19.82 -7.76 2.16
C VAL A 310 19.58 -9.26 1.93
N ILE A 311 18.97 -9.94 2.90
CA ILE A 311 18.64 -11.37 2.79
C ILE A 311 17.69 -11.61 1.61
N THR A 312 16.62 -10.83 1.52
CA THR A 312 15.63 -10.95 0.44
C THR A 312 16.23 -10.65 -0.92
N TYR A 313 17.13 -9.66 -1.03
CA TYR A 313 17.82 -9.34 -2.27
C TYR A 313 18.72 -10.47 -2.74
N ASN A 314 19.47 -11.10 -1.84
CA ASN A 314 20.30 -12.26 -2.18
C ASN A 314 19.48 -13.41 -2.74
N TYR A 315 18.24 -13.58 -2.25
CA TYR A 315 17.30 -14.56 -2.81
C TYR A 315 16.71 -14.12 -4.16
N MET A 316 16.49 -12.81 -4.34
CA MET A 316 15.76 -12.26 -5.49
C MET A 316 16.65 -11.92 -6.69
N LYS A 317 17.94 -11.58 -6.48
CA LYS A 317 18.84 -10.99 -7.50
C LYS A 317 18.95 -11.80 -8.79
N ASN A 318 18.88 -13.14 -8.72
CA ASN A 318 18.99 -14.04 -9.86
C ASN A 318 17.63 -14.55 -10.37
N ARG A 319 16.50 -14.04 -9.83
CA ARG A 319 15.14 -14.52 -10.12
C ARG A 319 14.22 -13.45 -10.67
N VAL A 320 14.45 -12.18 -10.37
CA VAL A 320 13.50 -11.09 -10.68
C VAL A 320 14.23 -9.94 -11.36
N GLY A 321 13.60 -9.37 -12.39
CA GLY A 321 14.08 -8.17 -13.08
C GLY A 321 15.27 -8.40 -14.01
N LEU A 322 15.54 -9.65 -14.37
CA LEU A 322 16.54 -10.01 -15.37
C LEU A 322 16.03 -9.70 -16.79
N LYS A 323 16.94 -9.67 -17.76
CA LYS A 323 16.54 -9.64 -19.18
C LYS A 323 15.87 -10.96 -19.58
N PRO A 324 14.98 -10.97 -20.58
CA PRO A 324 14.34 -12.21 -21.03
C PRO A 324 15.32 -13.32 -21.38
N GLU A 325 16.47 -12.97 -21.95
CA GLU A 325 17.51 -13.92 -22.35
C GLU A 325 18.28 -14.55 -21.17
N GLU A 326 18.26 -13.86 -20.02
CA GLU A 326 18.96 -14.28 -18.79
C GLU A 326 18.14 -15.30 -17.98
N TYR A 327 16.90 -15.56 -18.38
CA TYR A 327 16.06 -16.57 -17.75
C TYR A 327 16.23 -17.92 -18.44
N SER A 328 16.27 -19.01 -17.67
CA SER A 328 16.28 -20.37 -18.22
C SER A 328 15.01 -20.68 -19.02
N GLU A 329 15.06 -21.62 -19.95
CA GLU A 329 13.89 -22.00 -20.75
C GLU A 329 12.73 -22.54 -19.90
N GLU A 330 13.04 -23.32 -18.84
CA GLU A 330 12.04 -23.82 -17.89
C GLU A 330 11.33 -22.70 -17.14
N GLU A 331 12.03 -21.60 -16.87
CA GLU A 331 11.46 -20.45 -16.22
C GLU A 331 10.66 -19.55 -17.17
N ARG A 332 10.74 -19.69 -18.46
CA ARG A 332 9.96 -18.96 -19.48
C ARG A 332 8.58 -19.57 -19.71
N LYS A 333 8.42 -20.87 -19.44
CA LYS A 333 7.18 -21.61 -19.70
C LYS A 333 6.20 -21.54 -18.53
N TYR A 334 5.55 -20.37 -18.34
CA TYR A 334 4.54 -20.22 -17.29
C TYR A 334 3.21 -20.93 -17.56
N ASP A 335 2.91 -21.21 -18.84
CA ASP A 335 1.65 -21.83 -19.24
C ASP A 335 1.58 -23.32 -18.87
N GLU A 336 2.72 -23.95 -18.54
CA GLU A 336 2.84 -25.36 -18.20
C GLU A 336 2.87 -25.63 -16.70
N LEU A 337 2.78 -24.62 -15.84
CA LEU A 337 2.59 -24.80 -14.40
C LEU A 337 1.11 -25.16 -14.12
N LYS A 338 0.68 -26.27 -14.71
CA LYS A 338 -0.63 -26.89 -14.51
C LYS A 338 -0.76 -27.58 -13.16
#